data_c3e7a716d364140302ca5e9c12bf6014
#
_entry.id   c3e7a716d364140302ca5e9c12bf6014
#
_cell.length_a   1.000
_cell.length_b   1.000
_cell.length_c   1.000
_cell.angle_alpha   90.00
_cell.angle_beta   90.00
_cell.angle_gamma   90.00
#
_symmetry.space_group_name_H-M   'P 1'
#
loop_
_entity.id
_entity.type
_entity.pdbx_description
1 polymer ?
#
loop_
_entity_poly.entity_id
_entity_poly.type
_entity_poly.pdbx_seq_one_letter_code
_entity_poly.pdbx_strand_id
1 'polypeptide(L)'
;MRPLFLSFNHKTMRHDVAVVACFMVGALGLSSCDRAGSEARKRIKPEYDQATGKLKLLKYDSNGDGTVDTWSYMDGARVVRIEIDKDQDGKIDRWEYYDANQKLERIGGSRARNGKEDSWSYPGADGTIARIDVATGRDGKVNRVEHYQKDVLVAVDEDTDGDGKMDQWQTYDGDRLASIAFDTNHRGTPDRRLIYGADGATRLEVDPSGTGHFVAVSAK
;
A
#
# COMPACT_ATOMS: atom_id res chain seq x y z
N MET A 1 -5.44 -3.71 27.81
CA MET A 1 -5.12 -4.46 26.58
C MET A 1 -4.25 -3.54 25.73
N ARG A 2 -3.02 -3.93 25.42
CA ARG A 2 -2.15 -3.12 24.54
C ARG A 2 -2.57 -3.41 23.10
N PRO A 3 -2.83 -2.41 22.25
CA PRO A 3 -3.02 -2.66 20.83
C PRO A 3 -1.68 -3.16 20.25
N LEU A 4 -1.73 -4.30 19.55
CA LEU A 4 -0.62 -4.79 18.75
C LEU A 4 -0.44 -3.85 17.55
N PHE A 5 0.40 -2.84 17.71
CA PHE A 5 0.95 -2.10 16.59
C PHE A 5 1.92 -3.03 15.86
N LEU A 6 1.45 -3.68 14.79
CA LEU A 6 2.33 -4.26 13.79
C LEU A 6 2.97 -3.11 13.02
N SER A 7 4.13 -2.68 13.51
CA SER A 7 5.01 -1.75 12.80
C SER A 7 5.37 -2.34 11.44
N PHE A 8 4.78 -1.80 10.40
CA PHE A 8 5.19 -2.08 9.03
C PHE A 8 6.59 -1.48 8.84
N ASN A 9 7.59 -2.33 8.65
CA ASN A 9 8.97 -1.89 8.52
C ASN A 9 9.17 -1.27 7.12
N HIS A 10 8.95 0.05 7.00
CA HIS A 10 9.05 0.83 5.77
C HIS A 10 10.44 0.78 5.08
N LYS A 11 11.48 0.30 5.77
CA LYS A 11 12.83 0.23 5.20
C LYS A 11 12.99 -0.79 4.06
N THR A 12 12.13 -1.80 3.99
CA THR A 12 12.23 -2.83 2.93
C THR A 12 11.58 -2.44 1.62
N MET A 13 10.75 -1.39 1.59
CA MET A 13 10.01 -0.99 0.38
C MET A 13 10.85 -0.22 -0.65
N ARG A 14 11.96 0.41 -0.23
CA ARG A 14 12.80 1.25 -1.12
C ARG A 14 13.75 0.47 -2.04
N HIS A 15 14.05 -0.79 -1.72
CA HIS A 15 15.06 -1.54 -2.49
C HIS A 15 14.51 -2.45 -3.58
N ASP A 16 13.24 -2.83 -3.53
CA ASP A 16 12.70 -3.83 -4.45
C ASP A 16 12.09 -3.23 -5.74
N VAL A 17 11.80 -1.92 -5.78
CA VAL A 17 11.21 -1.26 -6.97
C VAL A 17 12.24 -1.04 -8.10
N ALA A 18 13.54 -1.05 -7.78
CA ALA A 18 14.60 -0.71 -8.73
C ALA A 18 15.01 -1.86 -9.67
N VAL A 19 14.64 -3.11 -9.37
CA VAL A 19 15.21 -4.27 -10.06
C VAL A 19 14.48 -4.64 -11.35
N VAL A 20 13.20 -4.39 -11.48
CA VAL A 20 12.42 -4.80 -12.66
C VAL A 20 12.37 -3.74 -13.76
N ALA A 21 12.49 -2.45 -13.41
CA ALA A 21 12.43 -1.35 -14.40
C ALA A 21 13.73 -1.13 -15.19
N CYS A 22 14.87 -1.68 -14.76
CA CYS A 22 16.18 -1.42 -15.39
C CYS A 22 16.52 -2.28 -16.61
N PHE A 23 15.69 -3.23 -17.04
CA PHE A 23 16.05 -4.16 -18.11
C PHE A 23 15.68 -3.73 -19.53
N MET A 24 15.08 -2.57 -19.75
CA MET A 24 14.56 -2.17 -21.06
C MET A 24 15.34 -1.08 -21.81
N VAL A 25 16.43 -0.53 -21.28
CA VAL A 25 17.23 0.48 -22.03
C VAL A 25 18.71 0.18 -21.91
N GLY A 26 19.33 -0.32 -22.98
CA GLY A 26 20.78 -0.33 -23.08
C GLY A 26 21.36 -1.37 -23.99
N ALA A 27 21.13 -1.25 -25.29
CA ALA A 27 22.05 -1.81 -26.29
C ALA A 27 23.06 -0.74 -26.65
N LEU A 28 24.25 -0.79 -26.04
CA LEU A 28 25.56 -0.38 -26.59
C LEU A 28 26.62 -0.28 -25.48
N GLY A 29 27.60 -1.20 -25.52
CA GLY A 29 28.92 -0.90 -24.95
C GLY A 29 29.48 -1.81 -23.85
N LEU A 30 30.34 -2.75 -24.26
CA LEU A 30 31.57 -3.27 -23.62
C LEU A 30 31.46 -4.38 -22.56
N SER A 31 31.66 -5.58 -23.07
CA SER A 31 32.36 -6.79 -22.58
C SER A 31 32.96 -6.78 -21.16
N SER A 32 32.10 -7.04 -20.15
CA SER A 32 32.39 -7.78 -18.91
C SER A 32 31.14 -8.17 -18.09
N CYS A 33 29.91 -7.87 -18.55
CA CYS A 33 28.63 -8.19 -17.86
C CYS A 33 27.95 -9.48 -18.37
N ASP A 34 28.61 -10.30 -19.19
CA ASP A 34 27.96 -11.33 -20.01
C ASP A 34 27.41 -12.52 -19.18
N ARG A 35 28.04 -12.86 -18.07
CA ARG A 35 27.68 -14.07 -17.32
C ARG A 35 26.44 -13.85 -16.43
N ALA A 36 26.37 -12.75 -15.72
CA ALA A 36 25.21 -12.43 -14.86
C ALA A 36 23.95 -12.16 -15.70
N GLY A 37 24.09 -11.48 -16.84
CA GLY A 37 22.98 -11.23 -17.77
C GLY A 37 22.48 -12.50 -18.47
N SER A 38 23.37 -13.47 -18.77
CA SER A 38 22.96 -14.74 -19.38
C SER A 38 22.21 -15.64 -18.40
N GLU A 39 22.59 -15.67 -17.12
CA GLU A 39 21.89 -16.44 -16.09
C GLU A 39 20.53 -15.82 -15.75
N ALA A 40 20.42 -14.51 -15.67
CA ALA A 40 19.13 -13.83 -15.49
C ALA A 40 18.16 -14.12 -16.64
N ARG A 41 18.63 -14.14 -17.88
CA ARG A 41 17.79 -14.49 -19.06
C ARG A 41 17.26 -15.91 -19.02
N LYS A 42 17.99 -16.88 -18.50
CA LYS A 42 17.54 -18.28 -18.37
C LYS A 42 16.38 -18.44 -17.38
N ARG A 43 16.26 -17.53 -16.45
CA ARG A 43 15.22 -17.51 -15.43
C ARG A 43 13.92 -16.83 -15.88
N ILE A 44 13.94 -16.19 -17.07
CA ILE A 44 12.77 -15.52 -17.65
C ILE A 44 12.14 -16.43 -18.69
N LYS A 45 10.84 -16.68 -18.57
CA LYS A 45 10.04 -17.47 -19.52
C LYS A 45 8.98 -16.56 -20.14
N PRO A 46 9.15 -16.08 -21.38
CA PRO A 46 8.16 -15.23 -22.06
C PRO A 46 7.05 -16.08 -22.65
N GLU A 47 5.82 -15.56 -22.59
CA GLU A 47 4.64 -16.07 -23.29
C GLU A 47 4.08 -14.99 -24.21
N TYR A 48 3.78 -15.38 -25.43
CA TYR A 48 3.26 -14.49 -26.47
C TYR A 48 1.79 -14.82 -26.78
N ASP A 49 1.03 -13.79 -27.09
CA ASP A 49 -0.32 -13.96 -27.65
C ASP A 49 -0.21 -14.54 -29.06
N GLN A 50 -0.88 -15.68 -29.29
CA GLN A 50 -0.73 -16.42 -30.55
C GLN A 50 -1.36 -15.71 -31.75
N ALA A 51 -2.39 -14.86 -31.53
CA ALA A 51 -3.09 -14.18 -32.59
C ALA A 51 -2.36 -12.89 -33.03
N THR A 52 -1.74 -12.20 -32.08
CA THR A 52 -1.12 -10.89 -32.34
C THR A 52 0.41 -10.91 -32.35
N GLY A 53 1.03 -11.98 -31.83
CA GLY A 53 2.48 -12.07 -31.62
C GLY A 53 3.02 -11.16 -30.52
N LYS A 54 2.16 -10.45 -29.80
CA LYS A 54 2.59 -9.55 -28.72
C LYS A 54 3.00 -10.34 -27.48
N LEU A 55 4.00 -9.83 -26.74
CA LEU A 55 4.35 -10.34 -25.43
C LEU A 55 3.16 -10.11 -24.49
N LYS A 56 2.72 -11.17 -23.80
CA LYS A 56 1.54 -11.18 -22.94
C LYS A 56 1.90 -11.43 -21.49
N LEU A 57 2.94 -12.24 -21.22
CA LEU A 57 3.35 -12.61 -19.88
C LEU A 57 4.84 -12.90 -19.84
N LEU A 58 5.52 -12.37 -18.81
CA LEU A 58 6.85 -12.81 -18.42
C LEU A 58 6.74 -13.53 -17.08
N LYS A 59 7.22 -14.77 -17.02
CA LYS A 59 7.39 -15.53 -15.80
C LYS A 59 8.84 -15.45 -15.37
N TYR A 60 9.11 -15.12 -14.13
CA TYR A 60 10.45 -14.94 -13.61
C TYR A 60 10.65 -15.71 -12.31
N ASP A 61 11.79 -16.37 -12.20
CA ASP A 61 12.34 -17.00 -11.02
C ASP A 61 13.38 -16.04 -10.43
N SER A 62 13.00 -15.27 -9.41
CA SER A 62 13.82 -14.15 -8.93
C SER A 62 15.06 -14.61 -8.16
N ASN A 63 14.95 -15.71 -7.42
CA ASN A 63 16.01 -16.26 -6.58
C ASN A 63 16.84 -17.37 -7.27
N GLY A 64 16.37 -17.94 -8.39
CA GLY A 64 17.07 -18.97 -9.17
C GLY A 64 16.94 -20.38 -8.63
N ASP A 65 15.87 -20.67 -7.85
CA ASP A 65 15.61 -21.99 -7.29
C ASP A 65 14.85 -22.93 -8.25
N GLY A 66 14.43 -22.43 -9.39
CA GLY A 66 13.67 -23.14 -10.42
C GLY A 66 12.17 -22.95 -10.32
N THR A 67 11.67 -22.26 -9.28
CA THR A 67 10.26 -21.93 -9.07
C THR A 67 9.98 -20.52 -9.56
N VAL A 68 8.92 -20.34 -10.33
CA VAL A 68 8.49 -18.99 -10.73
C VAL A 68 7.80 -18.33 -9.55
N ASP A 69 8.25 -17.13 -9.20
CA ASP A 69 7.72 -16.32 -8.10
C ASP A 69 7.20 -14.95 -8.54
N THR A 70 7.41 -14.60 -9.82
CA THR A 70 7.03 -13.30 -10.35
C THR A 70 6.39 -13.45 -11.74
N TRP A 71 5.22 -12.82 -11.93
CA TRP A 71 4.46 -12.82 -13.17
C TRP A 71 4.20 -11.39 -13.62
N SER A 72 4.83 -10.96 -14.73
CA SER A 72 4.60 -9.65 -15.32
C SER A 72 3.63 -9.78 -16.51
N TYR A 73 2.44 -9.26 -16.34
CA TYR A 73 1.42 -9.19 -17.39
C TYR A 73 1.69 -8.01 -18.31
N MET A 74 1.76 -8.28 -19.61
CA MET A 74 2.24 -7.35 -20.62
C MET A 74 1.18 -7.04 -21.66
N ASP A 75 1.23 -5.83 -22.22
CA ASP A 75 0.61 -5.47 -23.51
C ASP A 75 1.75 -5.07 -24.47
N GLY A 76 2.30 -6.04 -25.14
CA GLY A 76 3.53 -5.87 -25.92
C GLY A 76 4.72 -5.51 -25.04
N ALA A 77 5.32 -4.34 -25.26
CA ALA A 77 6.46 -3.88 -24.45
C ALA A 77 6.03 -3.21 -23.12
N ARG A 78 4.73 -3.03 -22.88
CA ARG A 78 4.20 -2.30 -21.75
C ARG A 78 3.79 -3.24 -20.62
N VAL A 79 4.29 -2.99 -19.41
CA VAL A 79 3.83 -3.68 -18.21
C VAL A 79 2.46 -3.14 -17.82
N VAL A 80 1.51 -4.03 -17.55
CA VAL A 80 0.17 -3.69 -17.06
C VAL A 80 0.06 -3.99 -15.57
N ARG A 81 0.55 -5.17 -15.17
CA ARG A 81 0.51 -5.64 -13.77
C ARG A 81 1.65 -6.60 -13.52
N ILE A 82 2.18 -6.57 -12.30
CA ILE A 82 3.12 -7.58 -11.79
C ILE A 82 2.48 -8.25 -10.58
N GLU A 83 2.60 -9.58 -10.49
CA GLU A 83 2.22 -10.39 -9.34
C GLU A 83 3.48 -11.04 -8.77
N ILE A 84 3.61 -11.06 -7.45
CA ILE A 84 4.78 -11.56 -6.75
C ILE A 84 4.32 -12.46 -5.59
N ASP A 85 4.80 -13.70 -5.59
CA ASP A 85 4.72 -14.65 -4.48
C ASP A 85 6.10 -14.62 -3.79
N LYS A 86 6.22 -13.78 -2.76
CA LYS A 86 7.52 -13.44 -2.16
C LYS A 86 8.08 -14.55 -1.28
N ASP A 87 7.20 -15.26 -0.57
CA ASP A 87 7.57 -16.35 0.36
C ASP A 87 7.40 -17.75 -0.26
N GLN A 88 6.97 -17.81 -1.54
CA GLN A 88 6.83 -19.02 -2.34
C GLN A 88 5.87 -20.05 -1.73
N ASP A 89 4.82 -19.59 -1.04
CA ASP A 89 3.77 -20.45 -0.49
C ASP A 89 2.69 -20.83 -1.52
N GLY A 90 2.83 -20.35 -2.76
CA GLY A 90 1.88 -20.56 -3.86
C GLY A 90 0.75 -19.53 -3.89
N LYS A 91 0.83 -18.49 -3.08
CA LYS A 91 -0.13 -17.39 -3.05
C LYS A 91 0.56 -16.07 -3.33
N ILE A 92 -0.12 -15.19 -4.04
CA ILE A 92 0.43 -13.87 -4.34
C ILE A 92 0.37 -13.00 -3.08
N ASP A 93 1.51 -12.36 -2.74
CA ASP A 93 1.65 -11.44 -1.62
C ASP A 93 1.52 -9.99 -2.05
N ARG A 94 1.91 -9.70 -3.31
CA ARG A 94 2.01 -8.34 -3.83
C ARG A 94 1.57 -8.25 -5.27
N TRP A 95 0.84 -7.18 -5.59
CA TRP A 95 0.45 -6.78 -6.94
C TRP A 95 0.95 -5.37 -7.20
N GLU A 96 1.48 -5.12 -8.38
CA GLU A 96 1.86 -3.80 -8.84
C GLU A 96 1.07 -3.47 -10.10
N TYR A 97 0.44 -2.31 -10.15
CA TYR A 97 -0.37 -1.85 -11.26
C TYR A 97 0.26 -0.63 -11.90
N TYR A 98 0.33 -0.62 -13.21
CA TYR A 98 0.98 0.43 -13.98
C TYR A 98 -0.01 1.09 -14.95
N ASP A 99 0.06 2.42 -15.05
CA ASP A 99 -0.75 3.19 -15.99
C ASP A 99 -0.22 3.08 -17.44
N ALA A 100 -0.90 3.77 -18.36
CA ALA A 100 -0.52 3.78 -19.79
C ALA A 100 0.86 4.42 -20.02
N ASN A 101 1.37 5.25 -19.12
CA ASN A 101 2.67 5.90 -19.18
C ASN A 101 3.76 5.12 -18.44
N GLN A 102 3.49 3.88 -18.03
CA GLN A 102 4.39 3.02 -17.26
C GLN A 102 4.73 3.58 -15.85
N LYS A 103 3.87 4.46 -15.32
CA LYS A 103 3.97 4.94 -13.95
C LYS A 103 3.23 3.97 -13.04
N LEU A 104 3.84 3.66 -11.89
CA LEU A 104 3.20 2.88 -10.83
C LEU A 104 1.96 3.63 -10.32
N GLU A 105 0.79 3.01 -10.47
CA GLU A 105 -0.51 3.56 -10.07
C GLU A 105 -0.85 3.18 -8.63
N ARG A 106 -0.69 1.88 -8.32
CA ARG A 106 -0.93 1.35 -6.97
C ARG A 106 -0.20 0.04 -6.74
N ILE A 107 -0.03 -0.30 -5.47
CA ILE A 107 0.48 -1.58 -5.02
C ILE A 107 -0.58 -2.26 -4.16
N GLY A 108 -1.03 -3.46 -4.56
CA GLY A 108 -1.85 -4.34 -3.74
C GLY A 108 -0.98 -5.20 -2.81
N GLY A 109 -1.50 -5.51 -1.64
CA GLY A 109 -0.85 -6.41 -0.68
C GLY A 109 -1.83 -7.39 -0.06
N SER A 110 -1.37 -8.61 0.25
CA SER A 110 -2.10 -9.63 0.99
C SER A 110 -1.62 -9.66 2.44
N ARG A 111 -2.18 -8.79 3.29
CA ARG A 111 -1.82 -8.71 4.72
C ARG A 111 -2.26 -9.97 5.48
N ALA A 112 -3.38 -10.55 5.07
CA ALA A 112 -3.90 -11.80 5.62
C ALA A 112 -3.18 -13.05 5.08
N ARG A 113 -2.20 -12.89 4.16
CA ARG A 113 -1.44 -13.99 3.52
C ARG A 113 -2.32 -15.08 2.94
N ASN A 114 -3.42 -14.69 2.33
CA ASN A 114 -4.40 -15.62 1.76
C ASN A 114 -4.42 -15.60 0.22
N GLY A 115 -3.52 -14.82 -0.42
CA GLY A 115 -3.43 -14.67 -1.86
C GLY A 115 -4.50 -13.73 -2.44
N LYS A 116 -5.11 -12.89 -1.61
CA LYS A 116 -6.09 -11.87 -2.05
C LYS A 116 -5.63 -10.50 -1.59
N GLU A 117 -5.85 -9.49 -2.41
CA GLU A 117 -5.60 -8.11 -2.03
C GLU A 117 -6.55 -7.71 -0.89
N ASP A 118 -5.98 -7.15 0.18
CA ASP A 118 -6.68 -6.58 1.33
C ASP A 118 -6.09 -5.24 1.77
N SER A 119 -5.09 -4.74 1.03
CA SER A 119 -4.51 -3.41 1.20
C SER A 119 -4.02 -2.86 -0.13
N TRP A 120 -4.13 -1.53 -0.31
CA TRP A 120 -3.75 -0.84 -1.54
C TRP A 120 -2.99 0.44 -1.21
N SER A 121 -1.72 0.50 -1.59
CA SER A 121 -0.86 1.67 -1.41
C SER A 121 -0.81 2.50 -2.68
N TYR A 122 -1.00 3.80 -2.55
CA TYR A 122 -1.00 4.76 -3.64
C TYR A 122 0.18 5.72 -3.50
N PRO A 123 1.07 5.79 -4.50
CA PRO A 123 2.18 6.74 -4.48
C PRO A 123 1.69 8.18 -4.69
N GLY A 124 2.34 9.10 -4.04
CA GLY A 124 2.21 10.54 -4.28
C GLY A 124 2.99 11.00 -5.51
N ALA A 125 2.92 12.29 -5.79
CA ALA A 125 3.61 12.89 -6.94
C ALA A 125 5.15 12.83 -6.80
N ASP A 126 5.66 12.78 -5.58
CA ASP A 126 7.08 12.67 -5.25
C ASP A 126 7.59 11.22 -5.19
N GLY A 127 6.71 10.24 -5.46
CA GLY A 127 7.02 8.81 -5.43
C GLY A 127 7.04 8.20 -4.02
N THR A 128 6.79 8.98 -2.97
CA THR A 128 6.55 8.44 -1.63
C THR A 128 5.12 7.93 -1.50
N ILE A 129 4.82 7.16 -0.45
CA ILE A 129 3.44 6.74 -0.19
C ILE A 129 2.62 7.96 0.24
N ALA A 130 1.48 8.19 -0.42
CA ALA A 130 0.51 9.21 -0.04
C ALA A 130 -0.67 8.64 0.75
N ARG A 131 -1.12 7.44 0.39
CA ARG A 131 -2.31 6.81 1.00
C ARG A 131 -2.19 5.30 0.99
N ILE A 132 -2.72 4.65 2.03
CA ILE A 132 -2.96 3.21 2.05
C ILE A 132 -4.42 2.97 2.44
N ASP A 133 -5.15 2.26 1.59
CA ASP A 133 -6.48 1.74 1.85
C ASP A 133 -6.36 0.33 2.41
N VAL A 134 -7.15 -0.02 3.42
CA VAL A 134 -7.08 -1.34 4.06
C VAL A 134 -8.49 -1.89 4.27
N ALA A 135 -8.67 -3.14 3.90
CA ALA A 135 -9.84 -3.95 4.22
C ALA A 135 -9.51 -4.83 5.43
N THR A 136 -9.88 -4.40 6.64
CA THR A 136 -9.61 -5.18 7.87
C THR A 136 -10.67 -6.24 8.13
N GLY A 137 -11.85 -6.09 7.51
CA GLY A 137 -12.98 -7.02 7.60
C GLY A 137 -12.88 -8.20 6.65
N ARG A 138 -13.73 -9.20 6.85
CA ARG A 138 -13.81 -10.39 5.98
C ARG A 138 -14.55 -10.14 4.66
N ASP A 139 -15.27 -9.05 4.57
CA ASP A 139 -16.06 -8.66 3.39
C ASP A 139 -15.23 -8.04 2.26
N GLY A 140 -13.94 -7.75 2.53
CA GLY A 140 -13.01 -7.17 1.57
C GLY A 140 -13.25 -5.70 1.26
N LYS A 141 -14.14 -5.02 2.00
CA LYS A 141 -14.37 -3.59 1.84
C LYS A 141 -13.33 -2.78 2.60
N VAL A 142 -12.90 -1.68 1.99
CA VAL A 142 -12.03 -0.71 2.64
C VAL A 142 -12.80 -0.08 3.81
N ASN A 143 -12.27 -0.27 5.01
CA ASN A 143 -12.82 0.30 6.24
C ASN A 143 -11.77 1.08 7.04
N ARG A 144 -10.56 1.23 6.48
CA ARG A 144 -9.50 2.04 7.06
C ARG A 144 -8.70 2.68 5.94
N VAL A 145 -8.43 3.99 6.06
CA VAL A 145 -7.62 4.78 5.15
C VAL A 145 -6.51 5.47 5.94
N GLU A 146 -5.27 5.23 5.57
CA GLU A 146 -4.09 5.82 6.16
C GLU A 146 -3.52 6.90 5.23
N HIS A 147 -3.27 8.09 5.75
CA HIS A 147 -2.73 9.23 4.99
C HIS A 147 -1.28 9.50 5.40
N TYR A 148 -0.43 9.66 4.41
CA TYR A 148 1.00 9.84 4.61
C TYR A 148 1.50 11.13 3.98
N GLN A 149 2.51 11.73 4.60
CA GLN A 149 3.30 12.82 4.04
C GLN A 149 4.78 12.47 4.16
N LYS A 150 5.47 12.33 3.03
CA LYS A 150 6.89 11.94 2.98
C LYS A 150 7.17 10.65 3.76
N ASP A 151 6.34 9.62 3.54
CA ASP A 151 6.36 8.33 4.23
C ASP A 151 6.08 8.39 5.76
N VAL A 152 5.61 9.52 6.29
CA VAL A 152 5.19 9.65 7.69
C VAL A 152 3.67 9.60 7.76
N LEU A 153 3.12 8.75 8.62
CA LEU A 153 1.68 8.68 8.88
C LEU A 153 1.22 9.98 9.56
N VAL A 154 0.24 10.66 8.97
CA VAL A 154 -0.29 11.93 9.49
C VAL A 154 -1.74 11.85 9.91
N ALA A 155 -2.53 10.96 9.29
CA ALA A 155 -3.93 10.76 9.66
C ALA A 155 -4.41 9.34 9.33
N VAL A 156 -5.50 8.93 9.99
CA VAL A 156 -6.22 7.69 9.72
C VAL A 156 -7.71 7.97 9.81
N ASP A 157 -8.45 7.52 8.80
CA ASP A 157 -9.91 7.49 8.80
C ASP A 157 -10.35 6.03 8.91
N GLU A 158 -11.34 5.73 9.75
CA GLU A 158 -11.77 4.36 10.02
C GLU A 158 -13.31 4.28 10.14
N ASP A 159 -13.87 3.27 9.48
CA ASP A 159 -15.25 2.79 9.66
C ASP A 159 -15.20 1.69 10.71
N THR A 160 -15.58 2.01 11.94
CA THR A 160 -15.44 1.10 13.08
C THR A 160 -16.68 0.23 13.31
N ASP A 161 -17.83 0.63 12.80
CA ASP A 161 -19.09 -0.10 12.94
C ASP A 161 -19.50 -0.90 11.69
N GLY A 162 -18.81 -0.67 10.54
CA GLY A 162 -19.00 -1.43 9.31
C GLY A 162 -20.21 -0.98 8.47
N ASP A 163 -20.71 0.26 8.68
CA ASP A 163 -21.84 0.80 7.91
C ASP A 163 -21.42 1.35 6.53
N GLY A 164 -20.11 1.39 6.25
CA GLY A 164 -19.53 1.89 5.01
C GLY A 164 -19.21 3.39 5.04
N LYS A 165 -19.31 4.04 6.19
CA LYS A 165 -18.92 5.43 6.40
C LYS A 165 -17.83 5.51 7.46
N MET A 166 -16.88 6.43 7.27
CA MET A 166 -15.87 6.70 8.29
C MET A 166 -16.53 7.36 9.51
N ASP A 167 -16.30 6.82 10.70
CA ASP A 167 -16.85 7.28 11.97
C ASP A 167 -15.77 7.61 13.01
N GLN A 168 -14.51 7.35 12.70
CA GLN A 168 -13.38 7.67 13.53
C GLN A 168 -12.25 8.29 12.70
N TRP A 169 -11.66 9.39 13.21
CA TRP A 169 -10.55 10.10 12.58
C TRP A 169 -9.42 10.29 13.58
N GLN A 170 -8.22 9.87 13.21
CA GLN A 170 -7.01 10.01 14.02
C GLN A 170 -6.05 10.97 13.33
N THR A 171 -5.36 11.83 14.09
CA THR A 171 -4.26 12.65 13.60
C THR A 171 -3.00 12.37 14.37
N TYR A 172 -1.85 12.48 13.70
CA TYR A 172 -0.55 12.17 14.26
C TYR A 172 0.38 13.36 14.16
N ASP A 173 1.27 13.50 15.15
CA ASP A 173 2.38 14.43 15.18
C ASP A 173 3.66 13.59 15.33
N GLY A 174 4.33 13.32 14.21
CA GLY A 174 5.34 12.27 14.11
C GLY A 174 4.74 10.91 14.44
N ASP A 175 5.35 10.18 15.38
CA ASP A 175 4.88 8.85 15.81
C ASP A 175 3.82 8.91 16.91
N ARG A 176 3.45 10.12 17.35
CA ARG A 176 2.53 10.33 18.46
C ARG A 176 1.11 10.60 17.96
N LEU A 177 0.13 9.87 18.50
CA LEU A 177 -1.27 10.20 18.31
C LEU A 177 -1.55 11.57 18.96
N ALA A 178 -1.96 12.55 18.14
CA ALA A 178 -2.27 13.91 18.57
C ALA A 178 -3.75 14.09 18.89
N SER A 179 -4.64 13.48 18.10
CA SER A 179 -6.07 13.51 18.37
C SER A 179 -6.76 12.27 17.83
N ILE A 180 -7.95 11.99 18.40
CA ILE A 180 -8.91 11.05 17.86
C ILE A 180 -10.31 11.68 17.94
N ALA A 181 -11.01 11.73 16.81
CA ALA A 181 -12.37 12.24 16.71
C ALA A 181 -13.34 11.12 16.36
N PHE A 182 -14.59 11.26 16.77
CA PHE A 182 -15.63 10.26 16.61
C PHE A 182 -16.93 10.91 16.13
N ASP A 183 -17.64 10.23 15.26
CA ASP A 183 -19.04 10.49 14.89
C ASP A 183 -19.95 9.53 15.64
N THR A 184 -20.34 9.86 16.87
CA THR A 184 -21.15 8.96 17.70
C THR A 184 -22.64 9.03 17.40
N ASN A 185 -23.04 9.94 16.55
CA ASN A 185 -24.43 10.16 16.15
C ASN A 185 -24.71 9.83 14.68
N HIS A 186 -23.70 9.25 13.95
CA HIS A 186 -23.78 8.78 12.56
C HIS A 186 -24.23 9.84 11.53
N ARG A 187 -23.80 11.11 11.74
CA ARG A 187 -24.10 12.21 10.80
C ARG A 187 -23.07 12.36 9.67
N GLY A 188 -21.96 11.62 9.73
CA GLY A 188 -20.84 11.72 8.80
C GLY A 188 -19.85 12.83 9.14
N THR A 189 -19.96 13.42 10.33
CA THR A 189 -19.05 14.45 10.86
C THR A 189 -18.80 14.20 12.34
N PRO A 190 -17.55 14.41 12.83
CA PRO A 190 -17.25 14.16 14.22
C PRO A 190 -18.01 15.07 15.17
N ASP A 191 -18.56 14.51 16.24
CA ASP A 191 -19.28 15.21 17.31
C ASP A 191 -18.51 15.30 18.61
N ARG A 192 -17.42 14.57 18.75
CA ARG A 192 -16.50 14.62 19.89
C ARG A 192 -15.08 14.30 19.47
N ARG A 193 -14.11 14.79 20.24
CA ARG A 193 -12.71 14.45 20.03
C ARG A 193 -11.91 14.45 21.34
N LEU A 194 -10.90 13.58 21.38
CA LEU A 194 -9.87 13.57 22.39
C LEU A 194 -8.60 14.19 21.81
N ILE A 195 -8.03 15.16 22.50
CA ILE A 195 -6.76 15.80 22.18
C ILE A 195 -5.72 15.30 23.17
N TYR A 196 -4.59 14.83 22.68
CA TYR A 196 -3.47 14.32 23.48
C TYR A 196 -2.35 15.36 23.48
N GLY A 197 -2.14 16.02 24.60
CA GLY A 197 -1.04 16.97 24.80
C GLY A 197 0.34 16.29 24.79
N ALA A 198 1.37 17.04 24.50
CA ALA A 198 2.76 16.56 24.56
C ALA A 198 3.19 16.20 25.99
N ASP A 199 2.54 16.78 27.00
CA ASP A 199 2.71 16.52 28.43
C ASP A 199 1.95 15.27 28.96
N GLY A 200 1.23 14.56 28.03
CA GLY A 200 0.40 13.42 28.37
C GLY A 200 -1.01 13.78 28.85
N ALA A 201 -1.35 15.08 28.95
CA ALA A 201 -2.69 15.51 29.28
C ALA A 201 -3.68 15.13 28.16
N THR A 202 -4.88 14.73 28.54
CA THR A 202 -5.97 14.43 27.58
C THR A 202 -7.13 15.40 27.80
N ARG A 203 -7.62 16.01 26.75
CA ARG A 203 -8.77 16.91 26.77
C ARG A 203 -9.88 16.37 25.87
N LEU A 204 -11.09 16.26 26.45
CA LEU A 204 -12.30 15.95 25.69
C LEU A 204 -12.92 17.26 25.20
N GLU A 205 -13.27 17.28 23.92
CA GLU A 205 -14.05 18.35 23.31
C GLU A 205 -15.26 17.75 22.61
N VAL A 206 -16.37 18.51 22.57
CA VAL A 206 -17.62 18.10 21.93
C VAL A 206 -18.15 19.17 21.00
N ASP A 207 -18.78 18.76 19.91
CA ASP A 207 -19.52 19.59 18.97
C ASP A 207 -20.91 18.98 18.73
N PRO A 208 -21.88 19.25 19.62
CA PRO A 208 -23.23 18.70 19.50
C PRO A 208 -23.98 19.14 18.23
N SER A 209 -23.54 20.26 17.64
CA SER A 209 -24.15 20.83 16.44
C SER A 209 -23.66 20.23 15.14
N GLY A 210 -22.45 19.62 15.14
CA GLY A 210 -21.80 19.11 13.93
C GLY A 210 -21.34 20.20 12.97
N THR A 211 -21.10 21.42 13.48
CA THR A 211 -20.67 22.57 12.67
C THR A 211 -19.15 22.74 12.60
N GLY A 212 -18.41 21.87 13.28
CA GLY A 212 -16.95 21.93 13.40
C GLY A 212 -16.46 22.80 14.57
N HIS A 213 -17.39 23.33 15.38
CA HIS A 213 -17.07 24.16 16.55
C HIS A 213 -17.06 23.30 17.83
N PHE A 214 -15.87 22.84 18.19
CA PHE A 214 -15.65 22.03 19.38
C PHE A 214 -15.46 22.88 20.63
N VAL A 215 -16.09 22.49 21.73
CA VAL A 215 -15.95 23.11 23.06
C VAL A 215 -15.37 22.09 24.04
N ALA A 216 -14.44 22.53 24.90
CA ALA A 216 -13.86 21.66 25.91
C ALA A 216 -14.90 21.28 26.97
N VAL A 217 -14.90 20.02 27.38
CA VAL A 217 -15.70 19.54 28.51
C VAL A 217 -14.88 19.72 29.77
N SER A 218 -15.34 20.61 30.66
CA SER A 218 -14.73 20.79 32.00
C SER A 218 -15.07 19.60 32.89
N ALA A 219 -14.06 18.97 33.49
CA ALA A 219 -14.29 18.01 34.56
C ALA A 219 -14.98 18.77 35.72
N LYS A 220 -16.14 18.25 36.19
CA LYS A 220 -16.79 18.73 37.42
C LYS A 220 -16.11 18.13 38.63
#